data_06c56a0f31c49bbf8b51851ae8c4006b
#
_entry.id   06c56a0f31c49bbf8b51851ae8c4006b
#
_cell.length_a   1.000
_cell.length_b   1.000
_cell.length_c   1.000
_cell.angle_alpha   90.00
_cell.angle_beta   90.00
_cell.angle_gamma   90.00
#
_symmetry.space_group_name_H-M   'P 1'
#
loop_
_entity.id
_entity.type
_entity.pdbx_description
1 polymer ?
#
loop_
_entity_poly.entity_id
_entity_poly.type
_entity_poly.pdbx_seq_one_letter_code
_entity_poly.pdbx_strand_id
1 'polypeptide(L)'
;MDLDAIDLKYAREVADYIGADHTEVIITKQDVLEALPQVVALLGTYDITTIRASIGMYLVCKYIHEHTDLRVLLTGEISDELFGYKYTDFAPSAEEFQKEAEKRIRELHMYDVLRADRCISVNSLEARVPFGDLDFVEYVMALDPEMKRNHYGKGKYLLRHAFEGDYLPQDILLREKAAFSDAVGHSMVDDLKEYAESRYTEEEFRHRAARYTHARPFTKESLLYRELFERYYPGQAQMVVDFWMPNKTWEGCDVKDPSARVLSNYGDSGK
;
A
#
# COMPACT_ATOMS: atom_id res chain seq x y z
N MET A 1 -10.18 -0.94 -15.72
CA MET A 1 -8.80 -0.46 -15.44
C MET A 1 -8.21 0.03 -16.74
N ASP A 2 -7.53 1.17 -16.70
CA ASP A 2 -6.84 1.65 -17.88
C ASP A 2 -5.77 0.66 -18.30
N LEU A 3 -5.85 0.19 -19.56
CA LEU A 3 -4.80 -0.61 -20.18
C LEU A 3 -3.45 0.16 -20.26
N ASP A 4 -3.50 1.44 -19.96
CA ASP A 4 -2.37 2.38 -19.90
C ASP A 4 -1.85 2.61 -18.47
N ALA A 5 -2.13 1.69 -17.51
CA ALA A 5 -1.55 1.80 -16.18
C ALA A 5 -0.03 1.92 -16.26
N ILE A 6 0.51 2.98 -15.69
CA ILE A 6 1.95 3.32 -15.81
C ILE A 6 2.86 2.17 -15.37
N ASP A 7 2.43 1.39 -14.38
CA ASP A 7 3.20 0.24 -13.89
C ASP A 7 3.27 -0.90 -14.90
N LEU A 8 2.26 -1.10 -15.74
CA LEU A 8 2.33 -2.10 -16.82
C LEU A 8 3.45 -1.77 -17.81
N LYS A 9 3.58 -0.48 -18.19
CA LYS A 9 4.66 -0.04 -19.08
C LYS A 9 6.03 -0.36 -18.49
N TYR A 10 6.24 0.06 -17.25
CA TYR A 10 7.54 -0.13 -16.61
C TYR A 10 7.82 -1.59 -16.23
N ALA A 11 6.78 -2.36 -15.91
CA ALA A 11 6.93 -3.81 -15.68
C ALA A 11 7.40 -4.54 -16.94
N ARG A 12 6.84 -4.20 -18.12
CA ARG A 12 7.31 -4.74 -19.42
C ARG A 12 8.77 -4.39 -19.66
N GLU A 13 9.13 -3.13 -19.47
CA GLU A 13 10.50 -2.65 -19.67
C GLU A 13 11.51 -3.38 -18.77
N VAL A 14 11.18 -3.57 -17.50
CA VAL A 14 12.03 -4.34 -16.57
C VAL A 14 12.09 -5.80 -16.98
N ALA A 15 10.97 -6.43 -17.33
CA ALA A 15 10.93 -7.83 -17.73
C ALA A 15 11.78 -8.07 -18.99
N ASP A 16 11.67 -7.20 -19.98
CA ASP A 16 12.50 -7.24 -21.20
C ASP A 16 14.00 -7.08 -20.88
N TYR A 17 14.32 -6.12 -19.99
CA TYR A 17 15.70 -5.84 -19.62
C TYR A 17 16.38 -7.01 -18.91
N ILE A 18 15.69 -7.64 -17.96
CA ILE A 18 16.25 -8.78 -17.20
C ILE A 18 16.00 -10.14 -17.88
N GLY A 19 15.28 -10.17 -19.00
CA GLY A 19 14.95 -11.40 -19.73
C GLY A 19 13.99 -12.32 -18.96
N ALA A 20 13.03 -11.76 -18.21
CA ALA A 20 12.06 -12.53 -17.45
C ALA A 20 10.79 -12.82 -18.28
N ASP A 21 10.16 -13.98 -18.02
CA ASP A 21 8.81 -14.24 -18.50
C ASP A 21 7.83 -13.28 -17.84
N HIS A 22 7.01 -12.60 -18.61
CA HIS A 22 6.09 -11.59 -18.13
C HIS A 22 4.62 -11.97 -18.38
N THR A 23 3.82 -11.92 -17.35
CA THR A 23 2.36 -12.14 -17.43
C THR A 23 1.62 -10.92 -16.87
N GLU A 24 0.66 -10.42 -17.64
CA GLU A 24 -0.19 -9.30 -17.23
C GLU A 24 -1.57 -9.80 -16.82
N VAL A 25 -2.02 -9.41 -15.64
CA VAL A 25 -3.34 -9.72 -15.12
C VAL A 25 -4.23 -8.48 -15.23
N ILE A 26 -5.20 -8.52 -16.11
CA ILE A 26 -6.15 -7.41 -16.29
C ILE A 26 -7.27 -7.54 -15.25
N ILE A 27 -7.42 -6.51 -14.43
CA ILE A 27 -8.41 -6.44 -13.35
C ILE A 27 -9.45 -5.39 -13.73
N THR A 28 -10.72 -5.76 -13.73
CA THR A 28 -11.84 -4.84 -14.05
C THR A 28 -12.45 -4.23 -12.78
N LYS A 29 -13.25 -3.15 -12.93
CA LYS A 29 -14.05 -2.58 -11.83
C LYS A 29 -14.94 -3.65 -11.18
N GLN A 30 -15.52 -4.54 -11.98
CA GLN A 30 -16.36 -5.61 -11.47
C GLN A 30 -15.58 -6.58 -10.59
N ASP A 31 -14.38 -7.00 -11.02
CA ASP A 31 -13.51 -7.88 -10.23
C ASP A 31 -13.16 -7.26 -8.89
N VAL A 32 -12.87 -5.96 -8.87
CA VAL A 32 -12.57 -5.18 -7.65
C VAL A 32 -13.74 -5.20 -6.68
N LEU A 33 -14.96 -4.91 -7.16
CA LEU A 33 -16.15 -4.84 -6.31
C LEU A 33 -16.58 -6.23 -5.81
N GLU A 34 -16.43 -7.28 -6.62
CA GLU A 34 -16.70 -8.65 -6.21
C GLU A 34 -15.69 -9.18 -5.19
N ALA A 35 -14.43 -8.81 -5.32
CA ALA A 35 -13.38 -9.22 -4.39
C ALA A 35 -13.47 -8.51 -3.03
N LEU A 36 -13.99 -7.28 -2.98
CA LEU A 36 -13.99 -6.43 -1.78
C LEU A 36 -14.51 -7.14 -0.50
N PRO A 37 -15.69 -7.80 -0.49
CA PRO A 37 -16.17 -8.48 0.72
C PRO A 37 -15.23 -9.61 1.17
N GLN A 38 -14.67 -10.36 0.23
CA GLN A 38 -13.74 -11.46 0.52
C GLN A 38 -12.42 -10.93 1.08
N VAL A 39 -11.90 -9.84 0.53
CA VAL A 39 -10.68 -9.19 0.99
C VAL A 39 -10.85 -8.68 2.42
N VAL A 40 -11.96 -8.02 2.73
CA VAL A 40 -12.24 -7.58 4.12
C VAL A 40 -12.32 -8.77 5.09
N ALA A 41 -12.98 -9.86 4.68
CA ALA A 41 -13.07 -11.08 5.47
C ALA A 41 -11.69 -11.72 5.71
N LEU A 42 -10.89 -11.80 4.66
CA LEU A 42 -9.55 -12.38 4.68
C LEU A 42 -8.60 -11.59 5.58
N LEU A 43 -8.60 -10.28 5.43
CA LEU A 43 -7.69 -9.40 6.17
C LEU A 43 -8.05 -9.30 7.65
N GLY A 44 -9.33 -9.36 8.00
CA GLY A 44 -9.79 -9.08 9.36
C GLY A 44 -9.50 -7.63 9.79
N THR A 45 -9.55 -6.70 8.84
CA THR A 45 -9.38 -5.26 9.08
C THR A 45 -10.42 -4.45 8.32
N TYR A 46 -10.63 -3.21 8.74
CA TYR A 46 -11.40 -2.18 8.04
C TYR A 46 -10.53 -0.94 7.71
N ASP A 47 -9.21 -1.08 7.80
CA ASP A 47 -8.29 -0.01 7.41
C ASP A 47 -8.35 0.27 5.91
N ILE A 48 -8.46 1.56 5.57
CA ILE A 48 -8.70 2.00 4.19
C ILE A 48 -7.53 1.65 3.28
N THR A 49 -6.30 1.99 3.69
CA THR A 49 -5.11 1.80 2.86
C THR A 49 -4.81 0.32 2.64
N THR A 50 -4.91 -0.46 3.71
CA THR A 50 -4.71 -1.91 3.67
C THR A 50 -5.69 -2.58 2.71
N ILE A 51 -6.98 -2.23 2.76
CA ILE A 51 -7.99 -2.82 1.86
C ILE A 51 -7.76 -2.41 0.41
N ARG A 52 -7.56 -1.11 0.13
CA ARG A 52 -7.29 -0.62 -1.23
C ARG A 52 -6.11 -1.34 -1.88
N ALA A 53 -5.00 -1.46 -1.18
CA ALA A 53 -3.81 -2.14 -1.69
C ALA A 53 -3.97 -3.67 -1.77
N SER A 54 -4.84 -4.26 -0.95
CA SER A 54 -5.04 -5.72 -0.91
C SER A 54 -5.80 -6.26 -2.11
N ILE A 55 -6.75 -5.51 -2.67
CA ILE A 55 -7.63 -6.04 -3.73
C ILE A 55 -6.83 -6.46 -4.96
N GLY A 56 -5.95 -5.59 -5.45
CA GLY A 56 -5.08 -5.91 -6.59
C GLY A 56 -4.14 -7.07 -6.28
N MET A 57 -3.50 -7.06 -5.12
CA MET A 57 -2.60 -8.15 -4.70
C MET A 57 -3.34 -9.49 -4.59
N TYR A 58 -4.52 -9.51 -3.97
CA TYR A 58 -5.34 -10.72 -3.85
C TYR A 58 -5.69 -11.31 -5.21
N LEU A 59 -6.15 -10.47 -6.15
CA LEU A 59 -6.54 -10.91 -7.49
C LEU A 59 -5.35 -11.44 -8.30
N VAL A 60 -4.19 -10.79 -8.21
CA VAL A 60 -2.96 -11.28 -8.85
C VAL A 60 -2.50 -12.60 -8.23
N CYS A 61 -2.47 -12.71 -6.91
CA CYS A 61 -2.09 -13.96 -6.23
C CYS A 61 -3.05 -15.11 -6.55
N LYS A 62 -4.35 -14.81 -6.62
CA LYS A 62 -5.36 -15.78 -7.06
C LYS A 62 -5.09 -16.28 -8.49
N TYR A 63 -4.81 -15.36 -9.41
CA TYR A 63 -4.48 -15.73 -10.79
C TYR A 63 -3.22 -16.62 -10.85
N ILE A 64 -2.16 -16.27 -10.11
CA ILE A 64 -0.93 -17.08 -10.05
C ILE A 64 -1.23 -18.50 -9.56
N HIS A 65 -2.00 -18.62 -8.48
CA HIS A 65 -2.39 -19.92 -7.94
C HIS A 65 -3.19 -20.77 -8.92
N GLU A 66 -4.14 -20.16 -9.63
CA GLU A 66 -5.08 -20.86 -10.52
C GLU A 66 -4.46 -21.23 -11.88
N HIS A 67 -3.45 -20.50 -12.34
CA HIS A 67 -2.93 -20.60 -13.72
C HIS A 67 -1.46 -21.00 -13.81
N THR A 68 -0.75 -21.14 -12.69
CA THR A 68 0.67 -21.50 -12.69
C THR A 68 1.02 -22.50 -11.58
N ASP A 69 2.19 -23.10 -11.71
CA ASP A 69 2.78 -23.94 -10.66
C ASP A 69 3.70 -23.18 -9.71
N LEU A 70 3.79 -21.85 -9.84
CA LEU A 70 4.57 -20.99 -8.97
C LEU A 70 3.99 -21.02 -7.55
N ARG A 71 4.88 -21.10 -6.54
CA ARG A 71 4.48 -21.13 -5.13
C ARG A 71 5.25 -20.13 -4.27
N VAL A 72 6.26 -19.49 -4.81
CA VAL A 72 7.10 -18.52 -4.11
C VAL A 72 7.11 -17.21 -4.85
N LEU A 73 6.87 -16.10 -4.13
CA LEU A 73 6.92 -14.75 -4.66
C LEU A 73 8.01 -13.95 -3.94
N LEU A 74 8.80 -13.21 -4.70
CA LEU A 74 9.67 -12.16 -4.17
C LEU A 74 8.89 -10.85 -4.16
N THR A 75 8.90 -10.14 -3.03
CA THR A 75 8.17 -8.88 -2.86
C THR A 75 9.09 -7.75 -2.39
N GLY A 76 8.71 -6.52 -2.70
CA GLY A 76 9.41 -5.29 -2.28
C GLY A 76 8.90 -4.73 -0.95
N GLU A 77 8.16 -5.50 -0.15
CA GLU A 77 7.62 -5.04 1.13
C GLU A 77 8.72 -4.60 2.09
N ILE A 78 8.37 -3.70 3.03
CA ILE A 78 9.24 -3.17 4.08
C ILE A 78 10.21 -2.09 3.58
N SER A 79 10.43 -1.97 2.28
CA SER A 79 11.35 -0.96 1.75
C SER A 79 10.89 0.49 2.00
N ASP A 80 9.58 0.73 2.12
CA ASP A 80 9.02 2.05 2.40
C ASP A 80 9.26 2.46 3.88
N GLU A 81 9.18 1.51 4.79
CA GLU A 81 9.41 1.72 6.21
C GLU A 81 10.89 1.95 6.52
N LEU A 82 11.79 1.26 5.81
CA LEU A 82 13.22 1.39 6.00
C LEU A 82 13.81 2.67 5.39
N PHE A 83 13.39 3.02 4.17
CA PHE A 83 14.01 4.09 3.37
C PHE A 83 13.11 5.30 3.14
N GLY A 84 11.91 5.28 3.68
CA GLY A 84 10.94 6.37 3.58
C GLY A 84 9.94 6.21 2.44
N TYR A 85 8.84 6.92 2.61
CA TYR A 85 7.72 7.01 1.69
C TYR A 85 7.34 8.49 1.48
N LYS A 86 6.40 8.81 0.60
CA LYS A 86 6.02 10.20 0.27
C LYS A 86 5.79 11.09 1.50
N TYR A 87 5.07 10.61 2.52
CA TYR A 87 4.79 11.43 3.71
C TYR A 87 6.01 11.64 4.61
N THR A 88 7.01 10.75 4.57
CA THR A 88 8.21 10.89 5.39
C THR A 88 9.13 12.02 4.91
N ASP A 89 8.91 12.55 3.69
CA ASP A 89 9.60 13.74 3.21
C ASP A 89 9.25 14.99 4.06
N PHE A 90 8.12 14.95 4.77
CA PHE A 90 7.67 16.01 5.69
C PHE A 90 8.26 15.89 7.10
N ALA A 91 9.10 14.89 7.36
CA ALA A 91 9.74 14.74 8.67
C ALA A 91 10.55 15.99 9.01
N PRO A 92 10.30 16.64 10.17
CA PRO A 92 10.95 17.90 10.51
C PRO A 92 12.46 17.75 10.80
N SER A 93 12.91 16.53 11.12
CA SER A 93 14.32 16.21 11.35
C SER A 93 14.63 14.75 11.02
N ALA A 94 15.90 14.42 10.91
CA ALA A 94 16.36 13.03 10.75
C ALA A 94 15.93 12.14 11.93
N GLU A 95 15.95 12.70 13.13
CA GLU A 95 15.52 12.01 14.33
C GLU A 95 14.03 11.65 14.32
N GLU A 96 13.18 12.58 13.88
CA GLU A 96 11.74 12.32 13.73
C GLU A 96 11.47 11.32 12.59
N PHE A 97 12.22 11.39 11.49
CA PHE A 97 12.18 10.37 10.44
C PHE A 97 12.50 8.99 11.00
N GLN A 98 13.57 8.86 11.78
CA GLN A 98 13.98 7.58 12.39
C GLN A 98 12.91 7.02 13.34
N LYS A 99 12.34 7.87 14.21
CA LYS A 99 11.25 7.46 15.11
C LYS A 99 10.03 6.96 14.36
N GLU A 100 9.67 7.62 13.25
CA GLU A 100 8.57 7.17 12.41
C GLU A 100 8.89 5.84 11.72
N ALA A 101 10.10 5.65 11.19
CA ALA A 101 10.55 4.39 10.60
C ALA A 101 10.47 3.24 11.62
N GLU A 102 10.99 3.43 12.83
CA GLU A 102 10.90 2.46 13.92
C GLU A 102 9.44 2.12 14.28
N LYS A 103 8.58 3.13 14.34
CA LYS A 103 7.15 2.94 14.58
C LYS A 103 6.53 2.07 13.50
N ARG A 104 6.77 2.39 12.22
CA ARG A 104 6.19 1.65 11.09
C ARG A 104 6.67 0.20 11.01
N ILE A 105 7.94 -0.04 11.29
CA ILE A 105 8.47 -1.42 11.40
C ILE A 105 7.76 -2.20 12.51
N ARG A 106 7.46 -1.60 13.65
CA ARG A 106 6.71 -2.27 14.71
C ARG A 106 5.24 -2.52 14.35
N GLU A 107 4.66 -1.69 13.48
CA GLU A 107 3.28 -1.72 13.04
C GLU A 107 3.07 -2.54 11.74
N LEU A 108 4.11 -3.13 11.15
CA LEU A 108 4.04 -3.89 9.88
C LEU A 108 2.89 -4.90 9.84
N HIS A 109 2.68 -5.62 10.93
CA HIS A 109 1.65 -6.64 11.07
C HIS A 109 0.21 -6.08 11.13
N MET A 110 0.05 -4.78 11.23
CA MET A 110 -1.25 -4.10 11.30
C MET A 110 -1.75 -3.63 9.93
N TYR A 111 -0.83 -3.38 8.97
CA TYR A 111 -1.13 -2.70 7.70
C TYR A 111 -0.50 -3.39 6.49
N ASP A 112 0.68 -2.95 6.04
CA ASP A 112 1.23 -3.37 4.75
C ASP A 112 1.65 -4.84 4.73
N VAL A 113 2.30 -5.35 5.78
CA VAL A 113 2.66 -6.77 5.86
C VAL A 113 1.46 -7.66 6.16
N LEU A 114 0.45 -7.16 6.91
CA LEU A 114 -0.84 -7.85 7.04
C LEU A 114 -1.46 -8.10 5.67
N ARG A 115 -1.46 -7.08 4.82
CA ARG A 115 -1.92 -7.18 3.43
C ARG A 115 -1.17 -8.26 2.66
N ALA A 116 0.16 -8.17 2.64
CA ALA A 116 0.99 -9.09 1.88
C ALA A 116 0.84 -10.53 2.39
N ASP A 117 0.95 -10.76 3.71
CA ASP A 117 0.81 -12.07 4.31
C ASP A 117 -0.53 -12.72 3.97
N ARG A 118 -1.63 -12.02 4.21
CA ARG A 118 -2.97 -12.59 4.02
C ARG A 118 -3.33 -12.82 2.56
N CYS A 119 -3.01 -11.87 1.66
CA CYS A 119 -3.32 -12.02 0.24
C CYS A 119 -2.51 -13.12 -0.44
N ILE A 120 -1.27 -13.32 -0.01
CA ILE A 120 -0.37 -14.33 -0.57
C ILE A 120 -0.70 -15.71 0.01
N SER A 121 -0.79 -15.83 1.33
CA SER A 121 -0.96 -17.13 2.01
C SER A 121 -2.31 -17.79 1.72
N VAL A 122 -3.41 -17.00 1.59
CA VAL A 122 -4.73 -17.58 1.25
C VAL A 122 -4.75 -18.25 -0.12
N ASN A 123 -3.88 -17.85 -1.01
CA ASN A 123 -3.69 -18.44 -2.33
C ASN A 123 -2.61 -19.54 -2.35
N SER A 124 -2.22 -20.08 -1.19
CA SER A 124 -1.20 -21.13 -1.05
C SER A 124 0.14 -20.75 -1.68
N LEU A 125 0.49 -19.47 -1.60
CA LEU A 125 1.76 -18.91 -2.04
C LEU A 125 2.61 -18.53 -0.82
N GLU A 126 3.92 -18.48 -0.99
CA GLU A 126 4.88 -18.08 0.03
C GLU A 126 5.58 -16.78 -0.38
N ALA A 127 5.58 -15.78 0.49
CA ALA A 127 6.30 -14.52 0.28
C ALA A 127 7.76 -14.64 0.73
N ARG A 128 8.67 -14.14 -0.10
CA ARG A 128 10.04 -13.82 0.26
C ARG A 128 10.20 -12.31 0.28
N VAL A 129 10.66 -11.79 1.41
CA VAL A 129 10.74 -10.34 1.70
C VAL A 129 12.19 -9.94 1.98
N PRO A 130 13.03 -9.76 0.95
CA PRO A 130 14.46 -9.48 1.14
C PRO A 130 14.75 -8.27 2.02
N PHE A 131 13.92 -7.22 1.94
CA PHE A 131 14.06 -6.03 2.80
C PHE A 131 13.65 -6.29 4.26
N GLY A 132 13.00 -7.41 4.54
CA GLY A 132 12.62 -7.84 5.88
C GLY A 132 13.61 -8.83 6.52
N ASP A 133 14.72 -9.13 5.87
CA ASP A 133 15.82 -9.86 6.50
C ASP A 133 16.30 -9.12 7.75
N LEU A 134 16.40 -9.83 8.87
CA LEU A 134 16.64 -9.18 10.16
C LEU A 134 17.99 -8.48 10.23
N ASP A 135 19.02 -9.09 9.66
CA ASP A 135 20.36 -8.49 9.62
C ASP A 135 20.38 -7.24 8.74
N PHE A 136 19.63 -7.28 7.61
CA PHE A 136 19.47 -6.13 6.74
C PHE A 136 18.69 -4.99 7.42
N VAL A 137 17.60 -5.31 8.11
CA VAL A 137 16.81 -4.34 8.87
C VAL A 137 17.69 -3.69 9.96
N GLU A 138 18.41 -4.47 10.74
CA GLU A 138 19.32 -3.96 11.78
C GLU A 138 20.37 -3.04 11.17
N TYR A 139 21.00 -3.45 10.07
CA TYR A 139 22.00 -2.64 9.38
C TYR A 139 21.42 -1.30 8.89
N VAL A 140 20.29 -1.31 8.20
CA VAL A 140 19.68 -0.08 7.66
C VAL A 140 19.19 0.84 8.77
N MET A 141 18.64 0.27 9.85
CA MET A 141 18.17 1.07 10.99
C MET A 141 19.31 1.67 11.82
N ALA A 142 20.52 1.11 11.75
CA ALA A 142 21.73 1.66 12.37
C ALA A 142 22.40 2.77 11.53
N LEU A 143 22.03 2.96 10.26
CA LEU A 143 22.56 4.06 9.45
C LEU A 143 22.12 5.41 9.99
N ASP A 144 22.93 6.44 9.76
CA ASP A 144 22.55 7.81 10.03
C ASP A 144 21.23 8.14 9.30
N PRO A 145 20.16 8.47 10.02
CA PRO A 145 18.86 8.74 9.42
C PRO A 145 18.89 9.87 8.38
N GLU A 146 19.81 10.82 8.50
CA GLU A 146 19.99 11.90 7.52
C GLU A 146 20.33 11.36 6.12
N MET A 147 21.05 10.24 6.03
CA MET A 147 21.36 9.59 4.76
C MET A 147 20.12 9.01 4.05
N LYS A 148 19.07 8.72 4.81
CA LYS A 148 17.81 8.13 4.29
C LYS A 148 16.77 9.17 3.88
N ARG A 149 16.94 10.42 4.31
CA ARG A 149 16.03 11.53 3.98
C ARG A 149 16.12 11.91 2.50
N ASN A 150 15.03 12.43 1.98
CA ASN A 150 14.93 12.84 0.58
C ASN A 150 15.56 14.22 0.34
N HIS A 151 16.89 14.27 0.19
CA HIS A 151 17.64 15.50 -0.11
C HIS A 151 17.81 15.76 -1.62
N TYR A 152 17.59 14.74 -2.45
CA TYR A 152 17.91 14.80 -3.87
C TYR A 152 16.66 14.88 -4.76
N GLY A 153 15.49 15.17 -4.17
CA GLY A 153 14.22 15.16 -4.89
C GLY A 153 13.81 13.77 -5.39
N LYS A 154 14.41 12.71 -4.85
CA LYS A 154 14.14 11.32 -5.19
C LYS A 154 13.97 10.48 -3.92
N GLY A 155 12.75 9.99 -3.69
CA GLY A 155 12.50 9.08 -2.58
C GLY A 155 13.34 7.81 -2.66
N LYS A 156 13.79 7.33 -1.50
CA LYS A 156 14.68 6.15 -1.38
C LYS A 156 16.02 6.31 -2.11
N TYR A 157 16.57 7.52 -2.18
CA TYR A 157 17.78 7.79 -2.96
C TYR A 157 18.95 6.88 -2.55
N LEU A 158 19.17 6.66 -1.26
CA LEU A 158 20.23 5.78 -0.76
C LEU A 158 20.14 4.36 -1.36
N LEU A 159 18.93 3.78 -1.37
CA LEU A 159 18.70 2.46 -1.97
C LEU A 159 18.95 2.49 -3.48
N ARG A 160 18.44 3.51 -4.18
CA ARG A 160 18.63 3.65 -5.62
C ARG A 160 20.10 3.82 -5.99
N HIS A 161 20.84 4.62 -5.23
CA HIS A 161 22.27 4.83 -5.40
C HIS A 161 23.08 3.54 -5.20
N ALA A 162 22.69 2.69 -4.25
CA ALA A 162 23.33 1.39 -4.02
C ALA A 162 23.16 0.43 -5.21
N PHE A 163 22.16 0.64 -6.07
CA PHE A 163 21.90 -0.14 -7.27
C PHE A 163 22.19 0.63 -8.58
N GLU A 164 23.02 1.68 -8.51
CA GLU A 164 23.55 2.30 -9.74
C GLU A 164 24.44 1.33 -10.52
N GLY A 165 24.34 1.38 -11.85
CA GLY A 165 25.04 0.48 -12.77
C GLY A 165 24.05 -0.25 -13.67
N ASP A 166 24.43 -1.45 -14.11
CA ASP A 166 23.67 -2.23 -15.09
C ASP A 166 22.61 -3.17 -14.47
N TYR A 167 22.10 -2.87 -13.27
CA TYR A 167 21.07 -3.69 -12.62
C TYR A 167 19.66 -3.40 -13.16
N LEU A 168 19.38 -2.14 -13.47
CA LEU A 168 18.09 -1.67 -13.97
C LEU A 168 18.29 -0.53 -14.99
N PRO A 169 17.36 -0.33 -15.95
CA PRO A 169 17.32 0.87 -16.76
C PRO A 169 17.30 2.13 -15.90
N GLN A 170 17.96 3.20 -16.34
CA GLN A 170 18.12 4.43 -15.57
C GLN A 170 16.77 5.12 -15.26
N ASP A 171 15.82 5.09 -16.20
CA ASP A 171 14.48 5.63 -16.04
C ASP A 171 13.64 4.83 -15.04
N ILE A 172 13.87 3.53 -14.91
CA ILE A 172 13.31 2.68 -13.85
C ILE A 172 13.96 3.00 -12.51
N LEU A 173 15.29 3.02 -12.45
CA LEU A 173 16.05 3.25 -11.23
C LEU A 173 15.69 4.61 -10.61
N LEU A 174 15.50 5.64 -11.43
CA LEU A 174 15.22 7.01 -11.00
C LEU A 174 13.74 7.41 -11.11
N ARG A 175 12.87 6.45 -11.38
CA ARG A 175 11.43 6.66 -11.48
C ARG A 175 10.84 7.25 -10.20
N GLU A 176 9.84 8.13 -10.33
CA GLU A 176 9.08 8.61 -9.18
C GLU A 176 8.30 7.48 -8.50
N LYS A 177 8.25 7.53 -7.15
CA LYS A 177 7.50 6.54 -6.36
C LYS A 177 6.00 6.78 -6.52
N ALA A 178 5.28 5.76 -6.93
CA ALA A 178 3.82 5.70 -6.88
C ALA A 178 3.37 4.71 -5.81
N ALA A 179 2.18 4.94 -5.22
CA ALA A 179 1.56 3.95 -4.35
C ALA A 179 1.03 2.77 -5.19
N PHE A 180 1.10 1.56 -4.66
CA PHE A 180 0.61 0.37 -5.37
C PHE A 180 -0.86 0.50 -5.78
N SER A 181 -1.72 1.00 -4.90
CA SER A 181 -3.14 1.26 -5.20
C SER A 181 -3.37 2.27 -6.33
N ASP A 182 -2.39 3.16 -6.57
CA ASP A 182 -2.46 4.17 -7.63
C ASP A 182 -1.81 3.67 -8.92
N ALA A 183 -0.80 2.83 -8.80
CA ALA A 183 0.02 2.34 -9.90
C ALA A 183 -0.66 1.21 -10.71
N VAL A 184 -1.52 0.40 -10.07
CA VAL A 184 -2.40 -0.59 -10.74
C VAL A 184 -3.59 0.06 -11.46
N GLY A 185 -3.70 1.38 -11.43
CA GLY A 185 -4.70 2.21 -12.09
C GLY A 185 -5.36 3.18 -11.13
N HIS A 186 -5.26 4.46 -11.41
CA HIS A 186 -5.94 5.52 -10.64
C HIS A 186 -7.43 5.25 -10.47
N SER A 187 -8.04 4.53 -11.42
CA SER A 187 -9.44 4.17 -11.43
C SER A 187 -9.86 3.28 -10.25
N MET A 188 -9.01 2.37 -9.73
CA MET A 188 -9.44 1.43 -8.69
C MET A 188 -9.84 2.13 -7.38
N VAL A 189 -9.03 3.07 -6.92
CA VAL A 189 -9.34 3.84 -5.70
C VAL A 189 -10.56 4.74 -5.91
N ASP A 190 -10.65 5.35 -7.09
CA ASP A 190 -11.78 6.21 -7.44
C ASP A 190 -13.07 5.40 -7.59
N ASP A 191 -13.01 4.20 -8.18
CA ASP A 191 -14.13 3.27 -8.27
C ASP A 191 -14.64 2.81 -6.90
N LEU A 192 -13.74 2.51 -5.97
CA LEU A 192 -14.11 2.15 -4.59
C LEU A 192 -14.77 3.31 -3.86
N LYS A 193 -14.25 4.53 -4.02
CA LYS A 193 -14.85 5.74 -3.47
C LYS A 193 -16.22 6.01 -4.07
N GLU A 194 -16.35 5.97 -5.41
CA GLU A 194 -17.62 6.15 -6.11
C GLU A 194 -18.66 5.12 -5.66
N TYR A 195 -18.25 3.85 -5.55
CA TYR A 195 -19.11 2.80 -5.05
C TYR A 195 -19.59 3.10 -3.62
N ALA A 196 -18.69 3.48 -2.73
CA ALA A 196 -19.06 3.84 -1.36
C ALA A 196 -19.98 5.08 -1.31
N GLU A 197 -19.71 6.12 -2.13
CA GLU A 197 -20.57 7.30 -2.25
C GLU A 197 -21.99 6.93 -2.70
N SER A 198 -22.13 5.96 -3.62
CA SER A 198 -23.43 5.50 -4.12
C SER A 198 -24.24 4.70 -3.08
N ARG A 199 -23.61 4.20 -2.01
CA ARG A 199 -24.23 3.31 -1.01
C ARG A 199 -24.93 4.06 0.12
N TYR A 200 -24.55 5.31 0.36
CA TYR A 200 -25.03 6.08 1.51
C TYR A 200 -25.34 7.52 1.14
N THR A 201 -26.48 8.02 1.58
CA THR A 201 -26.72 9.47 1.68
C THR A 201 -25.87 10.07 2.79
N GLU A 202 -25.73 11.39 2.83
CA GLU A 202 -25.02 12.09 3.91
C GLU A 202 -25.67 11.88 5.30
N GLU A 203 -27.00 11.77 5.33
CA GLU A 203 -27.75 11.53 6.56
C GLU A 203 -27.52 10.10 7.05
N GLU A 204 -27.63 9.10 6.17
CA GLU A 204 -27.34 7.70 6.50
C GLU A 204 -25.90 7.51 6.98
N PHE A 205 -24.94 8.12 6.29
CA PHE A 205 -23.54 8.07 6.70
C PHE A 205 -23.37 8.59 8.14
N ARG A 206 -23.84 9.82 8.40
CA ARG A 206 -23.72 10.42 9.75
C ARG A 206 -24.38 9.56 10.83
N HIS A 207 -25.60 9.06 10.56
CA HIS A 207 -26.35 8.24 11.52
C HIS A 207 -25.66 6.88 11.77
N ARG A 208 -25.18 6.21 10.71
CA ARG A 208 -24.56 4.88 10.83
C ARG A 208 -23.15 4.96 11.42
N ALA A 209 -22.33 5.91 10.99
CA ALA A 209 -20.99 6.12 11.53
C ALA A 209 -21.01 6.49 13.04
N ALA A 210 -22.05 7.17 13.51
CA ALA A 210 -22.21 7.52 14.93
C ALA A 210 -22.38 6.29 15.85
N ARG A 211 -22.72 5.12 15.33
CA ARG A 211 -22.87 3.88 16.10
C ARG A 211 -21.52 3.30 16.53
N TYR A 212 -20.45 3.66 15.84
CA TYR A 212 -19.12 3.15 16.08
C TYR A 212 -18.33 4.13 16.93
N THR A 213 -17.90 3.72 18.12
CA THR A 213 -17.13 4.54 19.06
C THR A 213 -15.62 4.32 18.91
N HIS A 214 -15.21 3.11 18.54
CA HIS A 214 -13.80 2.76 18.29
C HIS A 214 -13.48 2.91 16.81
N ALA A 215 -12.38 3.57 16.46
CA ALA A 215 -11.96 3.88 15.09
C ALA A 215 -13.17 4.27 14.22
N ARG A 216 -13.80 5.37 14.61
CA ARG A 216 -15.07 5.82 14.02
C ARG A 216 -14.88 6.11 12.53
N PRO A 217 -15.74 5.56 11.67
CA PRO A 217 -15.73 5.87 10.24
C PRO A 217 -15.85 7.38 9.99
N PHE A 218 -14.98 7.90 9.12
CA PHE A 218 -14.89 9.33 8.83
C PHE A 218 -15.17 9.66 7.35
N THR A 219 -15.27 8.64 6.50
CA THR A 219 -15.73 8.71 5.10
C THR A 219 -16.77 7.62 4.86
N LYS A 220 -17.56 7.74 3.78
CA LYS A 220 -18.49 6.67 3.37
C LYS A 220 -17.76 5.36 3.03
N GLU A 221 -16.57 5.47 2.49
CA GLU A 221 -15.71 4.30 2.22
C GLU A 221 -15.29 3.61 3.52
N SER A 222 -14.80 4.35 4.52
CA SER A 222 -14.47 3.78 5.83
C SER A 222 -15.68 3.17 6.53
N LEU A 223 -16.89 3.73 6.32
CA LEU A 223 -18.12 3.14 6.81
C LEU A 223 -18.46 1.83 6.09
N LEU A 224 -18.33 1.80 4.77
CA LEU A 224 -18.55 0.58 3.98
C LEU A 224 -17.65 -0.56 4.46
N TYR A 225 -16.36 -0.28 4.62
CA TYR A 225 -15.40 -1.29 5.09
C TYR A 225 -15.67 -1.73 6.53
N ARG A 226 -16.06 -0.80 7.40
CA ARG A 226 -16.46 -1.13 8.75
C ARG A 226 -17.71 -2.01 8.79
N GLU A 227 -18.73 -1.72 8.00
CA GLU A 227 -19.95 -2.53 7.93
C GLU A 227 -19.69 -3.93 7.34
N LEU A 228 -18.79 -4.03 6.35
CA LEU A 228 -18.33 -5.32 5.82
C LEU A 228 -17.59 -6.11 6.91
N PHE A 229 -16.67 -5.48 7.62
CA PHE A 229 -15.94 -6.11 8.72
C PHE A 229 -16.91 -6.67 9.80
N GLU A 230 -17.90 -5.89 10.23
CA GLU A 230 -18.85 -6.32 11.25
C GLU A 230 -19.71 -7.53 10.82
N ARG A 231 -19.84 -7.80 9.53
CA ARG A 231 -20.53 -9.02 9.05
C ARG A 231 -19.74 -10.29 9.32
N TYR A 232 -18.41 -10.20 9.26
CA TYR A 232 -17.50 -11.33 9.45
C TYR A 232 -16.97 -11.43 10.88
N TYR A 233 -16.79 -10.28 11.54
CA TYR A 233 -16.19 -10.16 12.86
C TYR A 233 -17.08 -9.29 13.79
N PRO A 234 -18.32 -9.70 14.07
CA PRO A 234 -19.26 -8.89 14.84
C PRO A 234 -18.72 -8.61 16.24
N GLY A 235 -18.68 -7.33 16.62
CA GLY A 235 -18.21 -6.88 17.94
C GLY A 235 -16.70 -6.99 18.17
N GLN A 236 -15.89 -7.30 17.15
CA GLN A 236 -14.45 -7.48 17.27
C GLN A 236 -13.63 -6.30 16.69
N ALA A 237 -14.24 -5.15 16.54
CA ALA A 237 -13.60 -3.98 15.95
C ALA A 237 -12.28 -3.56 16.60
N GLN A 238 -12.10 -3.86 17.88
CA GLN A 238 -10.89 -3.55 18.64
C GLN A 238 -9.67 -4.40 18.24
N MET A 239 -9.84 -5.41 17.37
CA MET A 239 -8.73 -6.10 16.71
C MET A 239 -7.91 -5.15 15.83
N VAL A 240 -8.54 -4.12 15.28
CA VAL A 240 -7.91 -3.07 14.48
C VAL A 240 -7.64 -1.88 15.39
N VAL A 241 -6.38 -1.52 15.56
CA VAL A 241 -5.97 -0.46 16.50
C VAL A 241 -6.56 0.89 16.09
N ASP A 242 -6.34 1.29 14.84
CA ASP A 242 -6.88 2.50 14.22
C ASP A 242 -6.67 2.44 12.69
N PHE A 243 -7.14 3.45 11.97
CA PHE A 243 -6.82 3.63 10.56
C PHE A 243 -5.35 4.04 10.39
N TRP A 244 -4.71 3.49 9.37
CA TRP A 244 -3.41 4.00 8.95
C TRP A 244 -3.54 5.44 8.44
N MET A 245 -2.70 6.30 8.95
CA MET A 245 -2.60 7.71 8.51
C MET A 245 -1.14 8.14 8.49
N PRO A 246 -0.76 9.11 7.64
CA PRO A 246 0.49 9.83 7.79
C PRO A 246 0.62 10.44 9.20
N ASN A 247 1.82 10.77 9.62
CA ASN A 247 2.03 11.38 10.93
C ASN A 247 1.42 12.80 10.98
N LYS A 248 0.23 12.90 11.55
CA LYS A 248 -0.56 14.14 11.59
C LYS A 248 0.09 15.29 12.37
N THR A 249 1.14 14.99 13.16
CA THR A 249 1.87 16.05 13.89
C THR A 249 2.84 16.80 12.99
N TRP A 250 3.12 16.29 11.80
CA TRP A 250 4.02 16.93 10.84
C TRP A 250 3.25 17.89 9.94
N GLU A 251 3.82 19.06 9.70
CA GLU A 251 3.27 20.04 8.77
C GLU A 251 3.09 19.41 7.39
N GLY A 252 1.92 19.54 6.79
CA GLY A 252 1.57 18.93 5.49
C GLY A 252 1.02 17.51 5.56
N CYS A 253 1.03 16.84 6.73
CA CYS A 253 0.53 15.47 6.92
C CYS A 253 -0.82 15.37 7.64
N ASP A 254 -1.43 16.47 8.08
CA ASP A 254 -2.77 16.46 8.66
C ASP A 254 -3.84 16.37 7.55
N VAL A 255 -3.96 15.19 6.99
CA VAL A 255 -4.87 14.88 5.87
C VAL A 255 -6.06 14.04 6.33
N LYS A 256 -7.17 14.14 5.58
CA LYS A 256 -8.39 13.37 5.87
C LYS A 256 -8.46 12.05 5.09
N ASP A 257 -7.79 11.97 3.95
CA ASP A 257 -7.66 10.74 3.17
C ASP A 257 -6.25 10.18 3.40
N PRO A 258 -6.09 8.89 3.73
CA PRO A 258 -4.78 8.28 3.94
C PRO A 258 -3.96 8.10 2.66
N SER A 259 -4.53 8.38 1.49
CA SER A 259 -3.83 8.28 0.20
C SER A 259 -2.66 9.26 0.10
N ALA A 260 -1.53 8.79 -0.43
CA ALA A 260 -0.40 9.66 -0.75
C ALA A 260 -0.75 10.77 -1.78
N ARG A 261 -1.80 10.56 -2.59
CA ARG A 261 -2.28 11.53 -3.60
C ARG A 261 -2.65 12.89 -3.03
N VAL A 262 -3.05 12.96 -1.77
CA VAL A 262 -3.46 14.22 -1.14
C VAL A 262 -2.30 15.02 -0.59
N LEU A 263 -1.09 14.46 -0.60
CA LEU A 263 0.11 15.12 -0.14
C LEU A 263 0.64 16.08 -1.22
N SER A 264 1.14 17.24 -0.80
CA SER A 264 1.62 18.26 -1.73
C SER A 264 2.85 17.86 -2.55
N ASN A 265 3.63 16.87 -2.07
CA ASN A 265 4.80 16.31 -2.76
C ASN A 265 4.48 15.10 -3.64
N TYR A 266 3.20 14.76 -3.83
CA TYR A 266 2.83 13.64 -4.70
C TYR A 266 3.20 13.91 -6.16
N GLY A 267 2.97 15.14 -6.64
CA GLY A 267 3.37 15.60 -7.98
C GLY A 267 2.85 14.70 -9.10
N ASP A 268 3.74 14.36 -10.03
CA ASP A 268 3.48 13.47 -11.18
C ASP A 268 3.72 11.97 -10.85
N SER A 269 3.75 11.62 -9.58
CA SER A 269 3.92 10.24 -9.15
C SER A 269 2.81 9.35 -9.71
N GLY A 270 3.18 8.30 -10.41
CA GLY A 270 2.24 7.39 -11.04
C GLY A 270 1.72 7.84 -12.42
N LYS A 271 2.32 8.87 -13.02
CA LYS A 271 2.07 9.25 -14.41
C LYS A 271 3.16 8.71 -15.33
#